data_d41917d259e172441e127d8ddbf42312
#
_entry.id   d41917d259e172441e127d8ddbf42312
#
_cell.length_a   1.000
_cell.length_b   1.000
_cell.length_c   1.000
_cell.angle_alpha   90.00
_cell.angle_beta   90.00
_cell.angle_gamma   90.00
#
_symmetry.space_group_name_H-M   'P 1'
#
loop_
_entity.id
_entity.type
_entity.pdbx_description
1 polymer ?
#
loop_
_entity_poly.entity_id
_entity_poly.type
_entity_poly.pdbx_seq_one_letter_code
_entity_poly.pdbx_strand_id
1 'polypeptide(L)'
;MAKKKKQSLPSSIITQSNHLVEARYNLSLGEQRLILTMISRIQPDDEDFKPYTISIGELAEFLGVAKGSAYHECKKITKSLLSRVLEIREEGRLLQTHWVSSADYVDGTGIVNLSIDPLLKPHLLQLKGGFTSCKLDMSLSFKSQYTIRIYTLLKQYERLGDREIELHDLREMLGLRMDQHVEFSNFKNNILKPVKKELSSKADLYFEFDEIKYGRRVGAIKFNIITKKTTNTLSDNQVQPPELILLPPSNEISASLDQLLAFVPEQHRQKKTILSALESFEKKYGFDYVKRNILYSNIKADKSYAGYLNNALREDWGHDWDIDQKTPVPTKKKALEVWERAGFGSEKEYNDHMYQKQMKDYGFDVGVNGSIHSRN
;
A
#
# COMPACT_ATOMS: atom_id res chain seq x y z
N MET A 1 -7.99 45.64 -2.46
CA MET A 1 -7.11 44.46 -2.41
C MET A 1 -8.00 43.20 -2.47
N ALA A 2 -8.08 42.56 -3.61
CA ALA A 2 -8.93 41.38 -3.82
C ALA A 2 -8.26 40.15 -3.17
N LYS A 3 -8.96 39.52 -2.21
CA LYS A 3 -8.56 38.24 -1.64
C LYS A 3 -8.60 37.19 -2.77
N LYS A 4 -7.43 36.69 -3.21
CA LYS A 4 -7.34 35.52 -4.08
C LYS A 4 -8.07 34.35 -3.40
N LYS A 5 -9.22 33.96 -3.97
CA LYS A 5 -9.89 32.69 -3.62
C LYS A 5 -8.86 31.58 -3.80
N LYS A 6 -8.51 30.86 -2.70
CA LYS A 6 -7.82 29.58 -2.78
C LYS A 6 -8.70 28.68 -3.68
N GLN A 7 -8.23 28.40 -4.88
CA GLN A 7 -8.83 27.34 -5.69
C GLN A 7 -8.66 26.05 -4.89
N SER A 8 -9.79 25.47 -4.50
CA SER A 8 -9.82 24.12 -3.97
C SER A 8 -9.29 23.19 -5.08
N LEU A 9 -8.13 22.60 -4.86
CA LEU A 9 -7.65 21.51 -5.71
C LEU A 9 -8.75 20.45 -5.79
N PRO A 10 -9.00 19.86 -6.97
CA PRO A 10 -9.90 18.73 -7.06
C PRO A 10 -9.43 17.67 -6.06
N SER A 11 -10.37 16.98 -5.44
CA SER A 11 -10.12 15.96 -4.41
C SER A 11 -9.12 14.90 -4.93
N SER A 12 -7.84 15.17 -4.75
CA SER A 12 -6.78 14.26 -5.18
C SER A 12 -6.77 13.04 -4.26
N ILE A 13 -6.75 11.85 -4.84
CA ILE A 13 -6.67 10.58 -4.13
C ILE A 13 -5.22 10.11 -4.13
N ILE A 14 -4.76 9.62 -3.00
CA ILE A 14 -3.48 8.94 -2.86
C ILE A 14 -3.78 7.45 -2.84
N THR A 15 -3.15 6.70 -3.74
CA THR A 15 -3.29 5.23 -3.79
C THR A 15 -1.90 4.59 -3.69
N GLN A 16 -1.76 3.63 -2.78
CA GLN A 16 -0.51 2.94 -2.47
C GLN A 16 -0.79 1.45 -2.28
N SER A 17 0.13 0.58 -2.71
CA SER A 17 0.02 -0.86 -2.38
C SER A 17 0.02 -1.06 -0.86
N ASN A 18 -0.62 -2.11 -0.39
CA ASN A 18 -0.64 -2.43 1.04
C ASN A 18 0.76 -2.68 1.60
N HIS A 19 1.67 -3.27 0.83
CA HIS A 19 3.08 -3.43 1.22
C HIS A 19 3.77 -2.08 1.45
N LEU A 20 3.49 -1.08 0.61
CA LEU A 20 4.03 0.28 0.80
C LEU A 20 3.39 0.99 1.99
N VAL A 21 2.12 0.77 2.25
CA VAL A 21 1.43 1.26 3.46
C VAL A 21 2.09 0.71 4.73
N GLU A 22 2.48 -0.56 4.74
CA GLU A 22 3.13 -1.23 5.88
C GLU A 22 4.66 -1.03 5.93
N ALA A 23 5.21 -0.36 4.93
CA ALA A 23 6.65 -0.13 4.85
C ALA A 23 7.20 0.63 6.07
N ARG A 24 8.46 0.38 6.37
CA ARG A 24 9.18 0.96 7.51
C ARG A 24 10.04 2.11 7.05
N TYR A 25 9.78 3.29 7.57
CA TYR A 25 10.53 4.50 7.25
C TYR A 25 10.33 5.59 8.29
N ASN A 26 11.27 6.52 8.33
CA ASN A 26 11.18 7.71 9.17
C ASN A 26 11.18 8.96 8.28
N LEU A 27 10.06 9.65 8.21
CA LEU A 27 9.90 10.92 7.54
C LEU A 27 9.31 11.95 8.52
N SER A 28 9.79 13.17 8.46
CA SER A 28 9.15 14.31 9.15
C SER A 28 7.77 14.59 8.54
N LEU A 29 6.94 15.35 9.24
CA LEU A 29 5.61 15.73 8.76
C LEU A 29 5.67 16.43 7.40
N GLY A 30 6.63 17.33 7.20
CA GLY A 30 6.83 18.05 5.93
C GLY A 30 7.23 17.12 4.79
N GLU A 31 8.19 16.21 5.05
CA GLU A 31 8.62 15.19 4.09
C GLU A 31 7.45 14.27 3.71
N GLN A 32 6.64 13.81 4.66
CA GLN A 32 5.45 12.98 4.36
C GLN A 32 4.44 13.73 3.51
N ARG A 33 4.13 14.99 3.84
CA ARG A 33 3.22 15.82 3.04
C ARG A 33 3.70 15.98 1.60
N LEU A 34 5.01 16.23 1.42
CA LEU A 34 5.63 16.35 0.10
C LEU A 34 5.48 15.04 -0.69
N ILE A 35 5.86 13.91 -0.12
CA ILE A 35 5.75 12.59 -0.77
C ILE A 35 4.30 12.26 -1.13
N LEU A 36 3.34 12.47 -0.22
CA LEU A 36 1.93 12.22 -0.50
C LEU A 36 1.39 13.13 -1.62
N THR A 37 1.87 14.38 -1.70
CA THR A 37 1.52 15.29 -2.79
C THR A 37 2.13 14.83 -4.12
N MET A 38 3.35 14.32 -4.13
CA MET A 38 3.96 13.72 -5.33
C MET A 38 3.15 12.50 -5.79
N ILE A 39 2.81 11.58 -4.88
CA ILE A 39 2.01 10.38 -5.20
C ILE A 39 0.62 10.76 -5.74
N SER A 40 -0.01 11.81 -5.21
CA SER A 40 -1.33 12.25 -5.68
C SER A 40 -1.36 12.78 -7.11
N ARG A 41 -0.20 13.02 -7.72
CA ARG A 41 -0.06 13.43 -9.14
C ARG A 41 0.01 12.24 -10.10
N ILE A 42 0.22 11.05 -9.59
CA ILE A 42 0.24 9.82 -10.38
C ILE A 42 -1.18 9.55 -10.87
N GLN A 43 -1.32 9.34 -12.18
CA GLN A 43 -2.59 8.97 -12.81
C GLN A 43 -2.71 7.44 -12.91
N PRO A 44 -3.92 6.88 -12.90
CA PRO A 44 -4.11 5.43 -12.96
C PRO A 44 -3.55 4.76 -14.23
N ASP A 45 -3.40 5.52 -15.32
CA ASP A 45 -2.90 5.10 -16.62
C ASP A 45 -1.42 5.42 -16.86
N ASP A 46 -0.74 6.05 -15.88
CA ASP A 46 0.69 6.32 -16.00
C ASP A 46 1.47 5.00 -16.05
N GLU A 47 2.35 4.87 -17.06
CA GLU A 47 3.27 3.73 -17.21
C GLU A 47 4.61 3.96 -16.52
N ASP A 48 4.94 5.23 -16.26
CA ASP A 48 6.18 5.64 -15.59
C ASP A 48 5.95 6.88 -14.72
N PHE A 49 6.89 7.12 -13.79
CA PHE A 49 6.89 8.34 -12.99
C PHE A 49 7.34 9.54 -13.82
N LYS A 50 6.56 10.62 -13.72
CA LYS A 50 6.94 11.93 -14.25
C LYS A 50 7.66 12.72 -13.15
N PRO A 51 8.70 13.49 -13.45
CA PRO A 51 9.32 14.39 -12.49
C PRO A 51 8.29 15.34 -11.89
N TYR A 52 8.30 15.47 -10.57
CA TYR A 52 7.47 16.42 -9.86
C TYR A 52 8.15 17.78 -9.79
N THR A 53 7.69 18.71 -10.62
CA THR A 53 8.22 20.09 -10.66
C THR A 53 7.52 20.95 -9.62
N ILE A 54 8.27 21.57 -8.72
CA ILE A 54 7.77 22.42 -7.65
C ILE A 54 8.64 23.68 -7.51
N SER A 55 8.04 24.82 -7.17
CA SER A 55 8.81 26.00 -6.81
C SER A 55 9.46 25.87 -5.43
N ILE A 56 10.63 26.47 -5.24
CA ILE A 56 11.31 26.47 -3.93
C ILE A 56 10.43 27.10 -2.85
N GLY A 57 9.59 28.08 -3.20
CA GLY A 57 8.66 28.69 -2.27
C GLY A 57 7.59 27.70 -1.77
N GLU A 58 7.00 26.92 -2.67
CA GLU A 58 6.03 25.87 -2.30
C GLU A 58 6.69 24.73 -1.54
N LEU A 59 7.91 24.30 -1.96
CA LEU A 59 8.67 23.28 -1.25
C LEU A 59 8.98 23.74 0.20
N ALA A 60 9.37 25.00 0.38
CA ALA A 60 9.62 25.58 1.70
C ALA A 60 8.35 25.57 2.57
N GLU A 61 7.16 25.84 1.99
CA GLU A 61 5.88 25.76 2.69
C GLU A 61 5.59 24.33 3.16
N PHE A 62 5.78 23.31 2.31
CA PHE A 62 5.64 21.90 2.70
C PHE A 62 6.59 21.49 3.82
N LEU A 63 7.83 21.92 3.73
CA LEU A 63 8.88 21.55 4.70
C LEU A 63 8.85 22.39 5.97
N GLY A 64 8.01 23.44 6.02
CA GLY A 64 7.92 24.34 7.16
C GLY A 64 9.12 25.28 7.32
N VAL A 65 9.78 25.64 6.21
CA VAL A 65 10.99 26.48 6.16
C VAL A 65 10.62 27.98 6.01
N ALA A 66 11.34 28.84 6.71
CA ALA A 66 11.15 30.29 6.60
C ALA A 66 11.60 30.81 5.20
N LYS A 67 10.86 31.77 4.65
CA LYS A 67 11.09 32.28 3.27
C LYS A 67 12.50 32.86 3.05
N GLY A 68 13.11 33.48 4.08
CA GLY A 68 14.42 34.13 3.95
C GLY A 68 15.61 33.15 3.76
N SER A 69 15.47 31.88 4.15
CA SER A 69 16.50 30.85 4.00
C SER A 69 16.04 29.67 3.12
N ALA A 70 14.94 29.86 2.38
CA ALA A 70 14.22 28.79 1.70
C ALA A 70 15.12 27.93 0.80
N TYR A 71 15.95 28.52 -0.05
CA TYR A 71 16.80 27.79 -0.99
C TYR A 71 17.78 26.83 -0.27
N HIS A 72 18.55 27.38 0.67
CA HIS A 72 19.59 26.64 1.39
C HIS A 72 19.00 25.53 2.25
N GLU A 73 17.94 25.83 3.01
CA GLU A 73 17.28 24.88 3.89
C GLU A 73 16.53 23.78 3.10
N CYS A 74 15.85 24.12 2.00
CA CYS A 74 15.23 23.13 1.12
C CYS A 74 16.28 22.18 0.54
N LYS A 75 17.41 22.69 0.06
CA LYS A 75 18.52 21.89 -0.46
C LYS A 75 19.09 20.93 0.60
N LYS A 76 19.22 21.38 1.85
CA LYS A 76 19.67 20.55 2.96
C LYS A 76 18.64 19.46 3.30
N ILE A 77 17.35 19.78 3.36
CA ILE A 77 16.28 18.83 3.67
C ILE A 77 16.09 17.81 2.56
N THR A 78 16.11 18.22 1.27
CA THR A 78 16.02 17.28 0.16
C THR A 78 17.23 16.35 0.09
N LYS A 79 18.44 16.83 0.43
CA LYS A 79 19.62 15.98 0.58
C LYS A 79 19.43 14.94 1.70
N SER A 80 18.83 15.33 2.82
CA SER A 80 18.46 14.40 3.91
C SER A 80 17.39 13.42 3.43
N LEU A 81 16.37 13.86 2.70
CA LEU A 81 15.31 13.01 2.16
C LEU A 81 15.86 11.93 1.22
N LEU A 82 16.82 12.28 0.35
CA LEU A 82 17.51 11.33 -0.52
C LEU A 82 18.31 10.25 0.23
N SER A 83 18.65 10.48 1.51
CA SER A 83 19.33 9.49 2.36
C SER A 83 18.37 8.66 3.23
N ARG A 84 17.05 8.93 3.18
CA ARG A 84 16.04 8.20 3.94
C ARG A 84 15.77 6.84 3.33
N VAL A 85 16.12 5.78 4.04
CA VAL A 85 15.82 4.41 3.62
C VAL A 85 14.34 4.10 3.88
N LEU A 86 13.73 3.46 2.92
CA LEU A 86 12.40 2.89 2.95
C LEU A 86 12.53 1.38 2.83
N GLU A 87 11.97 0.63 3.78
CA GLU A 87 11.98 -0.83 3.78
C GLU A 87 10.58 -1.37 3.49
N ILE A 88 10.44 -2.09 2.40
CA ILE A 88 9.20 -2.80 2.03
C ILE A 88 9.45 -4.29 2.21
N ARG A 89 8.62 -4.95 3.00
CA ARG A 89 8.66 -6.39 3.23
C ARG A 89 7.54 -7.06 2.45
N GLU A 90 7.91 -8.04 1.66
CA GLU A 90 7.01 -8.94 0.93
C GLU A 90 7.37 -10.37 1.31
N GLU A 91 6.53 -11.33 0.94
CA GLU A 91 6.83 -12.74 1.19
C GLU A 91 8.15 -13.15 0.53
N GLY A 92 9.11 -13.56 1.34
CA GLY A 92 10.45 -13.97 0.89
C GLY A 92 11.35 -12.85 0.35
N ARG A 93 10.96 -11.56 0.47
CA ARG A 93 11.71 -10.42 -0.07
C ARG A 93 11.73 -9.23 0.88
N LEU A 94 12.89 -8.63 1.04
CA LEU A 94 13.06 -7.29 1.64
C LEU A 94 13.61 -6.34 0.57
N LEU A 95 12.85 -5.30 0.24
CA LEU A 95 13.32 -4.21 -0.62
C LEU A 95 13.73 -3.03 0.28
N GLN A 96 14.99 -2.60 0.17
CA GLN A 96 15.47 -1.35 0.74
C GLN A 96 15.72 -0.36 -0.39
N THR A 97 15.04 0.77 -0.35
CA THR A 97 15.13 1.80 -1.38
C THR A 97 14.88 3.19 -0.77
N HIS A 98 14.66 4.20 -1.58
CA HIS A 98 14.36 5.57 -1.19
C HIS A 98 13.00 6.01 -1.72
N TRP A 99 12.43 7.06 -1.13
CA TRP A 99 11.21 7.68 -1.68
C TRP A 99 11.50 8.47 -2.96
N VAL A 100 12.64 9.17 -2.97
CA VAL A 100 13.05 10.10 -4.02
C VAL A 100 14.43 9.70 -4.50
N SER A 101 14.58 9.48 -5.79
CA SER A 101 15.86 9.13 -6.44
C SER A 101 16.69 10.35 -6.80
N SER A 102 16.05 11.51 -7.03
CA SER A 102 16.75 12.74 -7.38
C SER A 102 16.03 14.00 -6.94
N ALA A 103 16.81 15.05 -6.69
CA ALA A 103 16.34 16.42 -6.49
C ALA A 103 17.25 17.33 -7.35
N ASP A 104 16.72 17.80 -8.48
CA ASP A 104 17.42 18.63 -9.45
C ASP A 104 16.99 20.09 -9.31
N TYR A 105 17.92 20.95 -8.89
CA TYR A 105 17.71 22.38 -8.69
C TYR A 105 18.16 23.15 -9.92
N VAL A 106 17.21 23.74 -10.64
CA VAL A 106 17.49 24.51 -11.85
C VAL A 106 17.91 25.95 -11.48
N ASP A 107 19.18 26.26 -11.65
CA ASP A 107 19.73 27.56 -11.26
C ASP A 107 19.00 28.74 -11.90
N GLY A 108 18.77 29.81 -11.13
CA GLY A 108 18.11 31.03 -11.57
C GLY A 108 16.59 30.94 -11.77
N THR A 109 15.98 29.76 -11.74
CA THR A 109 14.53 29.58 -11.97
C THR A 109 13.71 29.53 -10.71
N GLY A 110 14.31 29.22 -9.57
CA GLY A 110 13.60 28.97 -8.32
C GLY A 110 12.75 27.69 -8.36
N ILE A 111 13.09 26.73 -9.22
CA ILE A 111 12.38 25.47 -9.43
C ILE A 111 13.28 24.29 -9.00
N VAL A 112 12.66 23.26 -8.44
CA VAL A 112 13.28 21.96 -8.20
C VAL A 112 12.42 20.86 -8.80
N ASN A 113 13.07 19.90 -9.47
CA ASN A 113 12.46 18.69 -9.99
C ASN A 113 12.78 17.51 -9.05
N LEU A 114 11.75 16.86 -8.54
CA LEU A 114 11.87 15.69 -7.67
C LEU A 114 11.40 14.45 -8.42
N SER A 115 12.16 13.36 -8.39
CA SER A 115 11.79 12.09 -9.02
C SER A 115 11.56 11.03 -7.96
N ILE A 116 10.42 10.33 -8.05
CA ILE A 116 10.14 9.13 -7.23
C ILE A 116 11.10 8.01 -7.66
N ASP A 117 11.55 7.21 -6.71
CA ASP A 117 12.44 6.09 -7.01
C ASP A 117 11.74 5.08 -7.94
N PRO A 118 12.36 4.68 -9.07
CA PRO A 118 11.76 3.73 -10.02
C PRO A 118 11.42 2.37 -9.42
N LEU A 119 12.09 1.94 -8.34
CA LEU A 119 11.78 0.68 -7.64
C LEU A 119 10.42 0.71 -6.94
N LEU A 120 9.81 1.89 -6.78
CA LEU A 120 8.46 2.04 -6.23
C LEU A 120 7.35 1.89 -7.28
N LYS A 121 7.66 1.68 -8.56
CA LYS A 121 6.63 1.49 -9.61
C LYS A 121 5.62 0.40 -9.27
N PRO A 122 6.00 -0.82 -8.83
CA PRO A 122 5.03 -1.87 -8.51
C PRO A 122 4.09 -1.50 -7.36
N HIS A 123 4.46 -0.51 -6.55
CA HIS A 123 3.73 -0.10 -5.35
C HIS A 123 2.87 1.16 -5.55
N LEU A 124 3.00 1.84 -6.69
CA LEU A 124 2.35 3.13 -6.96
C LEU A 124 1.68 3.20 -8.33
N LEU A 125 2.12 2.42 -9.32
CA LEU A 125 1.59 2.47 -10.69
C LEU A 125 0.72 1.25 -10.99
N GLN A 126 -0.38 1.49 -11.72
CA GLN A 126 -1.26 0.44 -12.29
C GLN A 126 -1.71 -0.61 -11.26
N LEU A 127 -2.00 -0.19 -10.03
CA LEU A 127 -2.40 -1.06 -8.93
C LEU A 127 -3.76 -1.72 -9.23
N LYS A 128 -3.78 -3.04 -9.37
CA LYS A 128 -5.00 -3.82 -9.68
C LYS A 128 -5.68 -4.41 -8.44
N GLY A 129 -4.96 -4.55 -7.34
CA GLY A 129 -5.45 -5.10 -6.07
C GLY A 129 -4.46 -4.87 -4.93
N GLY A 130 -4.85 -5.21 -3.70
CA GLY A 130 -3.98 -5.07 -2.53
C GLY A 130 -3.49 -3.63 -2.28
N PHE A 131 -4.36 -2.63 -2.46
CA PHE A 131 -4.02 -1.22 -2.31
C PHE A 131 -4.95 -0.50 -1.33
N THR A 132 -4.45 0.59 -0.80
CA THR A 132 -5.19 1.51 0.08
C THR A 132 -5.25 2.89 -0.56
N SER A 133 -6.46 3.47 -0.56
CA SER A 133 -6.69 4.82 -1.07
C SER A 133 -7.19 5.76 0.02
N CYS A 134 -6.68 6.99 0.04
CA CYS A 134 -7.13 8.03 0.94
C CYS A 134 -7.13 9.42 0.27
N LYS A 135 -7.87 10.36 0.82
CA LYS A 135 -7.91 11.73 0.31
C LYS A 135 -6.66 12.50 0.72
N LEU A 136 -6.03 13.19 -0.23
CA LEU A 136 -4.84 14.00 0.02
C LEU A 136 -5.11 15.12 1.04
N ASP A 137 -6.19 15.87 0.87
CA ASP A 137 -6.57 16.99 1.74
C ASP A 137 -6.75 16.54 3.20
N MET A 138 -7.34 15.36 3.41
CA MET A 138 -7.44 14.74 4.72
C MET A 138 -6.05 14.51 5.33
N SER A 139 -5.15 13.84 4.60
CA SER A 139 -3.80 13.54 5.06
C SER A 139 -2.97 14.81 5.34
N LEU A 140 -3.12 15.84 4.48
CA LEU A 140 -2.45 17.13 4.66
C LEU A 140 -2.99 17.95 5.85
N SER A 141 -4.22 17.68 6.31
CA SER A 141 -4.82 18.36 7.46
C SER A 141 -4.23 17.95 8.82
N PHE A 142 -3.57 16.78 8.88
CA PHE A 142 -3.00 16.25 10.11
C PHE A 142 -1.75 17.02 10.53
N LYS A 143 -1.57 17.16 11.84
CA LYS A 143 -0.49 17.93 12.47
C LYS A 143 0.68 17.07 12.93
N SER A 144 0.55 15.75 12.86
CA SER A 144 1.57 14.80 13.30
C SER A 144 1.90 13.80 12.20
N GLN A 145 3.19 13.51 12.02
CA GLN A 145 3.65 12.42 11.17
C GLN A 145 3.07 11.06 11.59
N TYR A 146 2.89 10.84 12.87
CA TYR A 146 2.30 9.62 13.41
C TYR A 146 0.80 9.52 13.10
N THR A 147 0.11 10.66 13.03
CA THR A 147 -1.31 10.68 12.65
C THR A 147 -1.48 10.25 11.20
N ILE A 148 -0.65 10.75 10.29
CA ILE A 148 -0.67 10.32 8.87
C ILE A 148 -0.41 8.82 8.79
N ARG A 149 0.62 8.30 9.48
CA ARG A 149 0.99 6.89 9.44
C ARG A 149 -0.10 5.97 9.99
N ILE A 150 -0.57 6.23 11.20
CA ILE A 150 -1.62 5.42 11.83
C ILE A 150 -2.91 5.50 11.01
N TYR A 151 -3.29 6.68 10.52
CA TYR A 151 -4.46 6.82 9.64
C TYR A 151 -4.36 5.91 8.40
N THR A 152 -3.24 5.93 7.68
CA THR A 152 -3.05 5.11 6.48
C THR A 152 -3.04 3.61 6.80
N LEU A 153 -2.38 3.21 7.90
CA LEU A 153 -2.37 1.82 8.39
C LEU A 153 -3.76 1.32 8.76
N LEU A 154 -4.60 2.15 9.37
CA LEU A 154 -5.97 1.79 9.74
C LEU A 154 -6.93 1.86 8.54
N LYS A 155 -6.67 2.76 7.58
CA LYS A 155 -7.46 2.87 6.35
C LYS A 155 -7.44 1.60 5.52
N GLN A 156 -6.33 0.86 5.52
CA GLN A 156 -6.18 -0.45 4.91
C GLN A 156 -7.19 -1.47 5.48
N TYR A 157 -7.49 -1.39 6.78
CA TYR A 157 -8.39 -2.29 7.50
C TYR A 157 -9.76 -1.70 7.79
N GLU A 158 -10.09 -0.55 7.21
CA GLU A 158 -11.37 0.15 7.46
C GLU A 158 -12.60 -0.73 7.24
N ARG A 159 -12.57 -1.58 6.20
CA ARG A 159 -13.67 -2.50 5.89
C ARG A 159 -13.78 -3.68 6.85
N LEU A 160 -12.66 -4.09 7.44
CA LEU A 160 -12.61 -5.18 8.41
C LEU A 160 -13.08 -4.72 9.79
N GLY A 161 -12.89 -3.43 10.11
CA GLY A 161 -13.33 -2.82 11.36
C GLY A 161 -12.38 -3.01 12.53
N ASP A 162 -11.38 -3.88 12.41
CA ASP A 162 -10.35 -4.05 13.43
C ASP A 162 -9.00 -4.45 12.83
N ARG A 163 -7.94 -4.22 13.59
CA ARG A 163 -6.57 -4.61 13.25
C ARG A 163 -5.76 -4.82 14.52
N GLU A 164 -5.09 -5.96 14.60
CA GLU A 164 -4.09 -6.23 15.62
C GLU A 164 -2.69 -6.04 15.03
N ILE A 165 -1.81 -5.33 15.76
CA ILE A 165 -0.43 -5.09 15.35
C ILE A 165 0.48 -5.33 16.57
N GLU A 166 1.52 -6.14 16.39
CA GLU A 166 2.60 -6.28 17.37
C GLU A 166 3.22 -4.91 17.68
N LEU A 167 3.45 -4.62 18.96
CA LEU A 167 3.96 -3.32 19.38
C LEU A 167 5.32 -2.98 18.75
N HIS A 168 6.16 -4.00 18.57
CA HIS A 168 7.46 -3.85 17.91
C HIS A 168 7.28 -3.42 16.44
N ASP A 169 6.44 -4.13 15.69
CA ASP A 169 6.17 -3.81 14.28
C ASP A 169 5.53 -2.44 14.10
N LEU A 170 4.55 -2.09 14.95
CA LEU A 170 3.95 -0.76 14.92
C LEU A 170 4.99 0.35 15.12
N ARG A 171 5.93 0.16 16.06
CA ARG A 171 7.00 1.12 16.31
C ARG A 171 7.91 1.28 15.09
N GLU A 172 8.28 0.18 14.45
CA GLU A 172 9.08 0.19 13.23
C GLU A 172 8.34 0.85 12.05
N MET A 173 7.07 0.52 11.84
CA MET A 173 6.22 1.15 10.82
C MET A 173 6.06 2.66 11.04
N LEU A 174 6.07 3.11 12.30
CA LEU A 174 6.05 4.54 12.65
C LEU A 174 7.41 5.22 12.54
N GLY A 175 8.47 4.50 12.21
CA GLY A 175 9.82 5.01 12.09
C GLY A 175 10.44 5.43 13.41
N LEU A 176 10.03 4.83 14.53
CA LEU A 176 10.59 5.12 15.84
C LEU A 176 11.93 4.42 16.01
N ARG A 177 12.92 5.19 16.49
CA ARG A 177 14.19 4.61 16.91
C ARG A 177 14.02 3.80 18.18
N MET A 178 14.94 2.86 18.44
CA MET A 178 14.89 1.98 19.62
C MET A 178 14.90 2.75 20.95
N ASP A 179 15.53 3.94 20.99
CA ASP A 179 15.63 4.80 22.16
C ASP A 179 14.42 5.71 22.38
N GLN A 180 13.52 5.81 21.40
CA GLN A 180 12.34 6.69 21.48
C GLN A 180 11.14 5.98 22.10
N HIS A 181 10.48 6.62 23.07
CA HIS A 181 9.26 6.09 23.71
C HIS A 181 9.37 4.61 24.14
N VAL A 182 10.49 4.23 24.76
CA VAL A 182 10.79 2.84 25.16
C VAL A 182 9.68 2.26 26.04
N GLU A 183 9.25 3.01 27.04
CA GLU A 183 8.15 2.61 27.90
C GLU A 183 6.80 2.73 27.16
N PHE A 184 5.97 1.70 27.25
CA PHE A 184 4.64 1.70 26.62
C PHE A 184 3.77 2.88 27.08
N SER A 185 3.85 3.27 28.33
CA SER A 185 3.15 4.45 28.87
C SER A 185 3.50 5.73 28.10
N ASN A 186 4.78 5.92 27.76
CA ASN A 186 5.25 7.06 26.98
C ASN A 186 4.74 6.98 25.54
N PHE A 187 4.82 5.79 24.91
CA PHE A 187 4.27 5.56 23.58
C PHE A 187 2.76 5.85 23.52
N LYS A 188 2.01 5.29 24.48
CA LYS A 188 0.57 5.51 24.61
C LYS A 188 0.20 6.99 24.76
N ASN A 189 0.89 7.69 25.67
CA ASN A 189 0.55 9.08 26.00
C ASN A 189 1.00 10.08 24.93
N ASN A 190 2.15 9.86 24.29
CA ASN A 190 2.74 10.81 23.34
C ASN A 190 2.39 10.53 21.87
N ILE A 191 1.96 9.29 21.55
CA ILE A 191 1.61 8.91 20.17
C ILE A 191 0.14 8.47 20.09
N LEU A 192 -0.27 7.37 20.74
CA LEU A 192 -1.60 6.80 20.52
C LEU A 192 -2.74 7.73 20.90
N LYS A 193 -2.69 8.32 22.11
CA LYS A 193 -3.75 9.23 22.58
C LYS A 193 -3.87 10.52 21.74
N PRO A 194 -2.77 11.23 21.39
CA PRO A 194 -2.82 12.38 20.50
C PRO A 194 -3.35 12.04 19.13
N VAL A 195 -2.91 10.93 18.52
CA VAL A 195 -3.40 10.46 17.22
C VAL A 195 -4.89 10.14 17.29
N LYS A 196 -5.34 9.37 18.29
CA LYS A 196 -6.77 9.08 18.51
C LYS A 196 -7.59 10.36 18.58
N LYS A 197 -7.15 11.35 19.35
CA LYS A 197 -7.83 12.65 19.47
C LYS A 197 -7.88 13.40 18.14
N GLU A 198 -6.78 13.40 17.37
CA GLU A 198 -6.73 14.10 16.09
C GLU A 198 -7.62 13.41 15.04
N LEU A 199 -7.59 12.07 14.90
CA LEU A 199 -8.45 11.34 13.99
C LEU A 199 -9.91 11.47 14.36
N SER A 200 -10.28 11.39 15.64
CA SER A 200 -11.66 11.58 16.07
C SER A 200 -12.23 12.97 15.77
N SER A 201 -11.37 13.99 15.63
CA SER A 201 -11.82 15.36 15.32
C SER A 201 -11.83 15.67 13.83
N LYS A 202 -10.91 15.10 13.02
CA LYS A 202 -10.68 15.55 11.65
C LYS A 202 -10.89 14.50 10.57
N ALA A 203 -10.65 13.21 10.88
CA ALA A 203 -10.66 12.16 9.88
C ALA A 203 -12.04 11.56 9.65
N ASP A 204 -12.20 10.85 8.53
CA ASP A 204 -13.37 10.05 8.16
C ASP A 204 -13.47 8.74 8.95
N LEU A 205 -12.38 8.32 9.59
CA LEU A 205 -12.34 7.24 10.55
C LEU A 205 -11.63 7.67 11.85
N TYR A 206 -11.91 6.94 12.93
CA TYR A 206 -11.18 7.03 14.18
C TYR A 206 -11.08 5.63 14.80
N PHE A 207 -10.40 5.48 15.92
CA PHE A 207 -10.22 4.17 16.55
C PHE A 207 -10.35 4.24 18.06
N GLU A 208 -10.79 3.13 18.63
CA GLU A 208 -10.53 2.72 20.01
C GLU A 208 -9.40 1.68 19.97
N PHE A 209 -8.73 1.43 21.10
CA PHE A 209 -7.69 0.42 21.13
C PHE A 209 -7.63 -0.31 22.47
N ASP A 210 -7.29 -1.59 22.38
CA ASP A 210 -7.07 -2.48 23.52
C ASP A 210 -5.60 -2.92 23.57
N GLU A 211 -5.08 -3.06 24.79
CA GLU A 211 -3.71 -3.50 25.04
C GLU A 211 -3.68 -5.03 25.20
N ILE A 212 -2.99 -5.71 24.32
CA ILE A 212 -2.76 -7.15 24.41
C ILE A 212 -1.45 -7.39 25.15
N LYS A 213 -1.55 -8.13 26.26
CA LYS A 213 -0.40 -8.38 27.13
C LYS A 213 0.19 -9.75 26.91
N TYR A 214 1.51 -9.81 26.79
CA TYR A 214 2.31 -11.03 26.84
C TYR A 214 3.00 -11.08 28.20
N GLY A 215 2.42 -11.82 29.14
CA GLY A 215 2.82 -11.78 30.53
C GLY A 215 2.52 -10.42 31.20
N ARG A 216 3.56 -9.75 31.68
CA ARG A 216 3.44 -8.44 32.35
C ARG A 216 3.59 -7.23 31.42
N ARG A 217 3.98 -7.44 30.16
CA ARG A 217 4.26 -6.37 29.19
C ARG A 217 3.20 -6.35 28.10
N VAL A 218 2.92 -5.16 27.57
CA VAL A 218 2.10 -5.00 26.37
C VAL A 218 2.93 -5.47 25.18
N GLY A 219 2.44 -6.47 24.45
CA GLY A 219 3.09 -7.05 23.27
C GLY A 219 2.45 -6.61 21.98
N ALA A 220 1.11 -6.43 21.95
CA ALA A 220 0.38 -6.00 20.77
C ALA A 220 -0.71 -4.98 21.12
N ILE A 221 -1.22 -4.30 20.09
CA ILE A 221 -2.33 -3.37 20.17
C ILE A 221 -3.41 -3.81 19.19
N LYS A 222 -4.62 -3.99 19.70
CA LYS A 222 -5.81 -4.19 18.87
C LYS A 222 -6.50 -2.85 18.67
N PHE A 223 -6.57 -2.40 17.42
CA PHE A 223 -7.32 -1.21 17.01
C PHE A 223 -8.74 -1.62 16.60
N ASN A 224 -9.76 -0.98 17.18
CA ASN A 224 -11.15 -1.08 16.77
C ASN A 224 -11.46 0.14 15.92
N ILE A 225 -11.63 -0.04 14.61
CA ILE A 225 -11.73 1.02 13.60
C ILE A 225 -13.19 1.41 13.40
N ILE A 226 -13.49 2.70 13.52
CA ILE A 226 -14.85 3.22 13.45
C ILE A 226 -14.90 4.28 12.34
N THR A 227 -15.66 3.98 11.27
CA THR A 227 -15.88 4.90 10.16
C THR A 227 -16.99 5.87 10.49
N LYS A 228 -16.74 7.17 10.29
CA LYS A 228 -17.79 8.19 10.43
C LYS A 228 -18.66 8.18 9.18
N LYS A 229 -19.98 8.03 9.37
CA LYS A 229 -20.95 8.25 8.29
C LYS A 229 -20.85 9.72 7.88
N THR A 230 -20.44 10.00 6.66
CA THR A 230 -20.50 11.36 6.10
C THR A 230 -21.98 11.67 5.86
N THR A 231 -22.59 12.43 6.75
CA THR A 231 -23.84 13.13 6.44
C THR A 231 -23.49 14.19 5.40
N ASN A 232 -23.71 13.87 4.13
CA ASN A 232 -23.72 14.87 3.07
C ASN A 232 -24.89 15.82 3.34
N THR A 233 -24.64 16.91 4.04
CA THR A 233 -25.47 18.12 3.95
C THR A 233 -25.16 18.76 2.60
N LEU A 234 -25.71 18.20 1.52
CA LEU A 234 -25.92 18.95 0.30
C LEU A 234 -27.15 19.81 0.53
N SER A 235 -26.95 21.11 0.50
CA SER A 235 -27.99 22.13 0.47
C SER A 235 -29.05 21.73 -0.53
N ASP A 236 -30.30 21.73 -0.08
CA ASP A 236 -31.52 21.67 -0.89
C ASP A 236 -31.42 22.64 -2.08
N ASN A 237 -31.22 22.10 -3.26
CA ASN A 237 -31.80 22.64 -4.46
C ASN A 237 -32.64 21.51 -5.08
N GLN A 238 -33.92 21.73 -5.06
CA GLN A 238 -34.97 20.86 -5.54
C GLN A 238 -34.63 20.30 -6.92
N VAL A 239 -34.26 19.02 -6.96
CA VAL A 239 -34.54 18.17 -8.11
C VAL A 239 -35.43 17.06 -7.58
N GLN A 240 -36.66 17.05 -8.08
CA GLN A 240 -37.64 16.03 -7.77
C GLN A 240 -37.04 14.64 -7.95
N PRO A 241 -37.28 13.71 -7.01
CA PRO A 241 -36.80 12.32 -7.18
C PRO A 241 -37.49 11.72 -8.40
N PRO A 242 -36.79 10.97 -9.24
CA PRO A 242 -37.49 10.10 -10.17
C PRO A 242 -38.30 9.10 -9.35
N GLU A 243 -39.54 8.96 -9.76
CA GLU A 243 -40.59 8.10 -9.27
C GLU A 243 -40.04 6.73 -8.88
N LEU A 244 -40.22 6.36 -7.61
CA LEU A 244 -39.90 5.03 -7.11
C LEU A 244 -40.77 4.03 -7.88
N ILE A 245 -40.17 3.36 -8.86
CA ILE A 245 -40.72 2.12 -9.37
C ILE A 245 -40.60 1.10 -8.24
N LEU A 246 -41.76 0.83 -7.60
CA LEU A 246 -41.92 -0.27 -6.65
C LEU A 246 -41.48 -1.57 -7.32
N LEU A 247 -40.32 -2.08 -6.95
CA LEU A 247 -39.93 -3.45 -7.25
C LEU A 247 -40.82 -4.39 -6.41
N PRO A 248 -41.34 -5.45 -7.01
CA PRO A 248 -42.19 -6.40 -6.30
C PRO A 248 -41.43 -7.16 -5.23
N PRO A 249 -42.10 -7.60 -4.13
CA PRO A 249 -41.45 -8.19 -2.99
C PRO A 249 -41.03 -9.65 -3.23
N SER A 250 -39.81 -9.98 -2.80
CA SER A 250 -39.45 -11.26 -2.19
C SER A 250 -39.26 -12.54 -3.01
N ASN A 251 -39.14 -12.52 -4.34
CA ASN A 251 -38.82 -13.78 -5.06
C ASN A 251 -37.40 -13.89 -5.63
N GLU A 252 -36.64 -12.79 -5.68
CA GLU A 252 -35.27 -12.82 -6.29
C GLU A 252 -34.20 -13.32 -5.30
N ILE A 253 -34.37 -13.13 -4.00
CA ILE A 253 -33.41 -13.57 -2.97
C ILE A 253 -33.40 -15.10 -2.86
N SER A 254 -34.54 -15.75 -3.08
CA SER A 254 -34.66 -17.21 -3.07
C SER A 254 -33.94 -17.86 -4.25
N ALA A 255 -34.08 -17.29 -5.44
CA ALA A 255 -33.44 -17.80 -6.66
C ALA A 255 -31.90 -17.64 -6.66
N SER A 256 -31.40 -16.60 -6.03
CA SER A 256 -29.97 -16.31 -5.95
C SER A 256 -29.27 -17.25 -4.93
N LEU A 257 -29.91 -17.50 -3.77
CA LEU A 257 -29.39 -18.44 -2.76
C LEU A 257 -29.34 -19.88 -3.30
N ASP A 258 -30.36 -20.29 -4.08
CA ASP A 258 -30.38 -21.62 -4.71
C ASP A 258 -29.24 -21.77 -5.75
N GLN A 259 -28.91 -20.73 -6.47
CA GLN A 259 -27.76 -20.69 -7.38
C GLN A 259 -26.44 -20.81 -6.63
N LEU A 260 -26.28 -20.11 -5.49
CA LEU A 260 -25.08 -20.22 -4.64
C LEU A 260 -24.94 -21.62 -4.04
N LEU A 261 -26.04 -22.23 -3.62
CA LEU A 261 -26.06 -23.60 -3.10
C LEU A 261 -25.65 -24.65 -4.15
N ALA A 262 -25.89 -24.38 -5.42
CA ALA A 262 -25.43 -25.27 -6.50
C ALA A 262 -23.89 -25.39 -6.54
N PHE A 263 -23.16 -24.36 -6.13
CA PHE A 263 -21.69 -24.40 -6.03
C PHE A 263 -21.17 -25.07 -4.75
N VAL A 264 -22.00 -25.24 -3.72
CA VAL A 264 -21.61 -25.92 -2.47
C VAL A 264 -21.68 -27.43 -2.67
N PRO A 265 -20.69 -28.23 -2.17
CA PRO A 265 -20.74 -29.69 -2.26
C PRO A 265 -22.00 -30.25 -1.61
N GLU A 266 -22.66 -31.22 -2.25
CA GLU A 266 -23.98 -31.74 -1.86
C GLU A 266 -24.11 -32.11 -0.40
N GLN A 267 -23.10 -32.76 0.16
CA GLN A 267 -23.03 -33.16 1.57
C GLN A 267 -23.08 -32.00 2.58
N HIS A 268 -22.96 -30.77 2.12
CA HIS A 268 -22.91 -29.57 2.96
C HIS A 268 -24.06 -28.61 2.73
N ARG A 269 -24.86 -28.76 1.65
CA ARG A 269 -25.93 -27.84 1.24
C ARG A 269 -27.02 -27.65 2.29
N GLN A 270 -27.33 -28.69 3.07
CA GLN A 270 -28.41 -28.68 4.07
C GLN A 270 -27.98 -28.20 5.46
N LYS A 271 -26.71 -27.85 5.66
CA LYS A 271 -26.23 -27.40 6.98
C LYS A 271 -26.71 -25.97 7.25
N LYS A 272 -27.48 -25.79 8.34
CA LYS A 272 -28.02 -24.48 8.77
C LYS A 272 -26.95 -23.39 8.86
N THR A 273 -25.75 -23.74 9.33
CA THR A 273 -24.61 -22.82 9.45
C THR A 273 -24.12 -22.30 8.10
N ILE A 274 -24.19 -23.09 7.04
CA ILE A 274 -23.83 -22.71 5.69
C ILE A 274 -24.94 -21.85 5.09
N LEU A 275 -26.20 -22.28 5.16
CA LEU A 275 -27.33 -21.50 4.66
C LEU A 275 -27.37 -20.09 5.25
N SER A 276 -27.29 -19.98 6.56
CA SER A 276 -27.26 -18.69 7.26
C SER A 276 -26.06 -17.82 6.89
N ALA A 277 -24.88 -18.43 6.69
CA ALA A 277 -23.70 -17.69 6.25
C ALA A 277 -23.87 -17.17 4.82
N LEU A 278 -24.28 -18.01 3.85
CA LEU A 278 -24.49 -17.61 2.47
C LEU A 278 -25.48 -16.47 2.36
N GLU A 279 -26.65 -16.59 3.02
CA GLU A 279 -27.68 -15.56 3.04
C GLU A 279 -27.19 -14.23 3.63
N SER A 280 -26.46 -14.29 4.75
CA SER A 280 -25.91 -13.11 5.43
C SER A 280 -24.87 -12.39 4.59
N PHE A 281 -23.93 -13.15 4.01
CA PHE A 281 -22.84 -12.60 3.24
C PHE A 281 -23.28 -12.15 1.82
N GLU A 282 -24.24 -12.86 1.21
CA GLU A 282 -24.84 -12.44 -0.06
C GLU A 282 -25.55 -11.10 0.06
N LYS A 283 -26.40 -10.95 1.10
CA LYS A 283 -27.09 -9.69 1.39
C LYS A 283 -26.11 -8.53 1.63
N LYS A 284 -24.92 -8.81 2.18
CA LYS A 284 -23.95 -7.79 2.56
C LYS A 284 -22.97 -7.44 1.46
N TYR A 285 -22.53 -8.43 0.68
CA TYR A 285 -21.42 -8.28 -0.26
C TYR A 285 -21.76 -8.70 -1.70
N GLY A 286 -22.93 -9.29 -1.93
CA GLY A 286 -23.43 -9.72 -3.25
C GLY A 286 -23.00 -11.13 -3.67
N PHE A 287 -23.63 -11.59 -4.76
CA PHE A 287 -23.52 -12.95 -5.30
C PHE A 287 -22.08 -13.35 -5.67
N ASP A 288 -21.37 -12.50 -6.42
CA ASP A 288 -20.01 -12.82 -6.90
C ASP A 288 -19.00 -12.96 -5.76
N TYR A 289 -19.16 -12.17 -4.68
CA TYR A 289 -18.36 -12.29 -3.47
C TYR A 289 -18.50 -13.67 -2.84
N VAL A 290 -19.74 -14.12 -2.64
CA VAL A 290 -20.03 -15.40 -2.01
C VAL A 290 -19.59 -16.55 -2.91
N LYS A 291 -19.87 -16.47 -4.19
CA LYS A 291 -19.48 -17.48 -5.20
C LYS A 291 -17.97 -17.75 -5.22
N ARG A 292 -17.13 -16.71 -5.29
CA ARG A 292 -15.67 -16.89 -5.32
C ARG A 292 -15.14 -17.57 -4.07
N ASN A 293 -15.69 -17.23 -2.89
CA ASN A 293 -15.30 -17.82 -1.61
C ASN A 293 -15.78 -19.27 -1.46
N ILE A 294 -16.92 -19.63 -2.03
CA ILE A 294 -17.36 -21.03 -2.13
C ILE A 294 -16.38 -21.83 -3.01
N LEU A 295 -16.07 -21.33 -4.21
CA LEU A 295 -15.17 -22.01 -5.15
C LEU A 295 -13.78 -22.21 -4.56
N TYR A 296 -13.24 -21.20 -3.88
CA TYR A 296 -11.99 -21.28 -3.15
C TYR A 296 -12.03 -22.34 -2.05
N SER A 297 -13.09 -22.34 -1.25
CA SER A 297 -13.27 -23.32 -0.16
C SER A 297 -13.41 -24.75 -0.66
N ASN A 298 -14.00 -24.96 -1.84
CA ASN A 298 -14.10 -26.28 -2.46
C ASN A 298 -12.74 -26.90 -2.79
N ILE A 299 -11.74 -26.07 -3.04
CA ILE A 299 -10.38 -26.52 -3.40
C ILE A 299 -9.49 -26.68 -2.17
N LYS A 300 -9.68 -25.85 -1.15
CA LYS A 300 -8.73 -25.69 -0.05
C LYS A 300 -9.19 -26.26 1.29
N ALA A 301 -10.49 -26.59 1.46
CA ALA A 301 -11.01 -27.07 2.74
C ALA A 301 -10.66 -28.56 2.98
N ASP A 302 -9.89 -28.82 4.04
CA ASP A 302 -9.36 -30.18 4.36
C ASP A 302 -10.15 -30.90 5.45
N LYS A 303 -10.45 -30.24 6.59
CA LYS A 303 -11.02 -30.93 7.78
C LYS A 303 -12.44 -30.53 8.14
N SER A 304 -12.84 -29.28 7.90
CA SER A 304 -14.16 -28.76 8.23
C SER A 304 -14.61 -27.73 7.21
N TYR A 305 -15.35 -28.19 6.21
CA TYR A 305 -15.83 -27.32 5.12
C TYR A 305 -16.61 -26.09 5.64
N ALA A 306 -17.55 -26.30 6.58
CA ALA A 306 -18.36 -25.18 7.09
C ALA A 306 -17.55 -24.13 7.85
N GLY A 307 -16.57 -24.57 8.66
CA GLY A 307 -15.66 -23.65 9.36
C GLY A 307 -14.75 -22.92 8.38
N TYR A 308 -14.23 -23.63 7.37
CA TYR A 308 -13.36 -23.06 6.35
C TYR A 308 -14.11 -22.04 5.50
N LEU A 309 -15.31 -22.37 4.99
CA LEU A 309 -16.14 -21.47 4.20
C LEU A 309 -16.52 -20.20 4.99
N ASN A 310 -16.88 -20.34 6.28
CA ASN A 310 -17.18 -19.16 7.11
C ASN A 310 -15.97 -18.22 7.24
N ASN A 311 -14.78 -18.77 7.43
CA ASN A 311 -13.55 -17.97 7.48
C ASN A 311 -13.23 -17.36 6.11
N ALA A 312 -13.36 -18.14 5.03
CA ALA A 312 -13.17 -17.63 3.66
C ALA A 312 -14.13 -16.48 3.33
N LEU A 313 -15.40 -16.59 3.74
CA LEU A 313 -16.41 -15.54 3.57
C LEU A 313 -16.13 -14.31 4.46
N ARG A 314 -15.53 -14.50 5.63
CA ARG A 314 -15.18 -13.40 6.53
C ARG A 314 -13.98 -12.61 6.04
N GLU A 315 -12.95 -13.31 5.59
CA GLU A 315 -11.63 -12.78 5.24
C GLU A 315 -11.44 -12.58 3.73
N ASP A 316 -12.45 -12.96 2.91
CA ASP A 316 -12.42 -12.89 1.43
C ASP A 316 -11.25 -13.65 0.78
N TRP A 317 -10.93 -14.84 1.27
CA TRP A 317 -9.81 -15.65 0.75
C TRP A 317 -9.95 -16.03 -0.73
N GLY A 318 -11.17 -16.02 -1.26
CA GLY A 318 -11.44 -16.28 -2.68
C GLY A 318 -11.08 -15.13 -3.61
N HIS A 319 -10.74 -13.95 -3.10
CA HIS A 319 -10.50 -12.76 -3.92
C HIS A 319 -9.28 -12.91 -4.85
N ASP A 320 -8.14 -13.16 -4.27
CA ASP A 320 -6.88 -13.28 -5.03
C ASP A 320 -6.89 -14.52 -5.94
N TRP A 321 -7.48 -15.62 -5.44
CA TRP A 321 -7.65 -16.83 -6.23
C TRP A 321 -8.57 -16.62 -7.45
N ASP A 322 -9.66 -15.87 -7.33
CA ASP A 322 -10.58 -15.56 -8.44
C ASP A 322 -9.91 -14.67 -9.49
N ILE A 323 -9.03 -13.74 -9.06
CA ILE A 323 -8.21 -12.93 -9.96
C ILE A 323 -7.23 -13.81 -10.74
N ASP A 324 -6.53 -14.72 -10.07
CA ASP A 324 -5.58 -15.66 -10.70
C ASP A 324 -6.26 -16.56 -11.73
N GLN A 325 -7.51 -16.98 -11.50
CA GLN A 325 -8.29 -17.80 -12.46
C GLN A 325 -8.73 -17.00 -13.70
N LYS A 326 -9.00 -15.71 -13.53
CA LYS A 326 -9.44 -14.82 -14.62
C LYS A 326 -8.29 -14.26 -15.45
N THR A 327 -7.05 -14.30 -14.91
CA THR A 327 -5.87 -13.89 -15.65
C THR A 327 -5.42 -15.07 -16.52
N PRO A 328 -5.35 -14.95 -17.86
CA PRO A 328 -4.76 -16.00 -18.68
C PRO A 328 -3.32 -16.17 -18.20
N VAL A 329 -3.00 -17.37 -17.74
CA VAL A 329 -1.62 -17.75 -17.37
C VAL A 329 -0.77 -17.43 -18.60
N PRO A 330 0.17 -16.46 -18.53
CA PRO A 330 1.13 -16.34 -19.62
C PRO A 330 1.89 -17.67 -19.60
N THR A 331 1.78 -18.43 -20.67
CA THR A 331 2.66 -19.57 -20.91
C THR A 331 4.06 -19.03 -20.69
N LYS A 332 4.69 -19.41 -19.57
CA LYS A 332 6.09 -19.08 -19.30
C LYS A 332 6.87 -19.61 -20.47
N LYS A 333 7.14 -18.79 -21.49
CA LYS A 333 8.28 -18.99 -22.35
C LYS A 333 9.43 -19.08 -21.39
N LYS A 334 10.08 -20.26 -21.30
CA LYS A 334 11.27 -20.51 -20.50
C LYS A 334 12.18 -19.30 -20.73
N ALA A 335 12.39 -18.48 -19.70
CA ALA A 335 13.27 -17.34 -19.86
C ALA A 335 14.62 -17.92 -20.23
N LEU A 336 15.14 -17.57 -21.41
CA LEU A 336 16.45 -18.00 -21.85
C LEU A 336 17.45 -17.64 -20.76
N GLU A 337 18.25 -18.60 -20.33
CA GLU A 337 19.34 -18.37 -19.38
C GLU A 337 20.30 -17.30 -19.90
N VAL A 338 21.05 -16.66 -19.02
CA VAL A 338 21.93 -15.53 -19.38
C VAL A 338 22.92 -15.92 -20.47
N TRP A 339 23.44 -17.13 -20.42
CA TRP A 339 24.37 -17.68 -21.43
C TRP A 339 23.69 -17.97 -22.77
N GLU A 340 22.42 -18.41 -22.77
CA GLU A 340 21.61 -18.60 -23.98
C GLU A 340 21.33 -17.27 -24.67
N ARG A 341 21.02 -16.20 -23.90
CA ARG A 341 20.83 -14.84 -24.41
C ARG A 341 22.10 -14.25 -25.02
N ALA A 342 23.25 -14.63 -24.47
CA ALA A 342 24.55 -14.21 -24.95
C ALA A 342 25.06 -15.05 -26.15
N GLY A 343 24.27 -16.05 -26.61
CA GLY A 343 24.59 -16.88 -27.79
C GLY A 343 25.55 -18.03 -27.53
N PHE A 344 25.74 -18.44 -26.27
CA PHE A 344 26.59 -19.57 -25.90
C PHE A 344 25.80 -20.89 -25.80
N GLY A 345 26.45 -21.99 -26.10
CA GLY A 345 25.83 -23.33 -26.09
C GLY A 345 25.69 -23.93 -24.68
N SER A 346 26.40 -23.37 -23.68
CA SER A 346 26.34 -23.81 -22.29
C SER A 346 26.79 -22.71 -21.33
N GLU A 347 26.36 -22.80 -20.08
CA GLU A 347 26.79 -21.91 -18.99
C GLU A 347 28.31 -21.96 -18.77
N LYS A 348 28.89 -23.13 -18.94
CA LYS A 348 30.34 -23.29 -18.80
C LYS A 348 31.11 -22.51 -19.88
N GLU A 349 30.66 -22.60 -21.13
CA GLU A 349 31.27 -21.87 -22.24
C GLU A 349 31.17 -20.35 -22.06
N TYR A 350 30.04 -19.87 -21.54
CA TYR A 350 29.84 -18.48 -21.19
C TYR A 350 30.79 -18.02 -20.07
N ASN A 351 30.90 -18.81 -19.02
CA ASN A 351 31.78 -18.50 -17.88
C ASN A 351 33.25 -18.52 -18.27
N ASP A 352 33.67 -19.49 -19.08
CA ASP A 352 35.03 -19.57 -19.62
C ASP A 352 35.36 -18.36 -20.50
N HIS A 353 34.43 -17.94 -21.36
CA HIS A 353 34.58 -16.75 -22.18
C HIS A 353 34.69 -15.48 -21.35
N MET A 354 33.82 -15.33 -20.35
CA MET A 354 33.85 -14.17 -19.43
C MET A 354 35.13 -14.12 -18.60
N TYR A 355 35.61 -15.27 -18.14
CA TYR A 355 36.92 -15.38 -17.44
C TYR A 355 38.07 -14.95 -18.34
N GLN A 356 38.15 -15.45 -19.56
CA GLN A 356 39.19 -15.08 -20.53
C GLN A 356 39.18 -13.59 -20.85
N LYS A 357 37.97 -13.02 -21.03
CA LYS A 357 37.76 -11.59 -21.27
C LYS A 357 38.28 -10.76 -20.08
N GLN A 358 37.89 -11.14 -18.86
CA GLN A 358 38.33 -10.48 -17.63
C GLN A 358 39.85 -10.52 -17.46
N MET A 359 40.47 -11.68 -17.69
CA MET A 359 41.94 -11.80 -17.62
C MET A 359 42.62 -10.94 -18.66
N LYS A 360 42.10 -10.86 -19.86
CA LYS A 360 42.63 -10.00 -20.92
C LYS A 360 42.50 -8.49 -20.55
N ASP A 361 41.41 -8.10 -19.91
CA ASP A 361 41.20 -6.72 -19.42
C ASP A 361 42.21 -6.37 -18.28
N TYR A 362 42.65 -7.37 -17.50
CA TYR A 362 43.69 -7.22 -16.49
C TYR A 362 45.14 -7.36 -17.05
N GLY A 363 45.31 -7.49 -18.39
CA GLY A 363 46.61 -7.56 -19.02
C GLY A 363 47.24 -8.94 -19.00
N PHE A 364 46.48 -10.01 -18.80
CA PHE A 364 46.94 -11.40 -18.85
C PHE A 364 46.39 -12.10 -20.08
N ASP A 365 47.22 -12.92 -20.74
CA ASP A 365 46.77 -13.86 -21.76
C ASP A 365 46.62 -15.27 -21.13
N VAL A 366 45.45 -15.88 -21.34
CA VAL A 366 45.13 -17.22 -20.87
C VAL A 366 45.38 -18.19 -22.05
N GLY A 367 46.38 -19.04 -21.94
CA GLY A 367 46.69 -20.06 -22.94
C GLY A 367 45.63 -21.17 -22.97
N VAL A 368 45.61 -21.94 -24.08
CA VAL A 368 44.64 -23.03 -24.35
C VAL A 368 44.58 -24.09 -23.23
N ASN A 369 45.61 -24.19 -22.42
CA ASN A 369 45.73 -25.12 -21.28
C ASN A 369 45.51 -24.45 -19.92
N GLY A 370 44.91 -23.24 -19.87
CA GLY A 370 44.68 -22.53 -18.63
C GLY A 370 45.92 -21.86 -18.02
N SER A 371 47.06 -21.82 -18.69
CA SER A 371 48.26 -21.12 -18.24
C SER A 371 48.08 -19.60 -18.42
N ILE A 372 48.44 -18.83 -17.37
CA ILE A 372 48.29 -17.37 -17.35
C ILE A 372 49.67 -16.77 -17.58
N HIS A 373 49.82 -15.90 -18.59
CA HIS A 373 51.01 -15.14 -18.90
C HIS A 373 50.74 -13.65 -18.84
N SER A 374 51.59 -12.87 -18.14
CA SER A 374 51.51 -11.41 -18.14
C SER A 374 51.97 -10.87 -19.50
N ARG A 375 51.23 -9.92 -20.08
CA ARG A 375 51.74 -9.11 -21.18
C ARG A 375 52.76 -8.12 -20.62
N ASN A 376 54.05 -8.30 -21.00
CA ASN A 376 55.06 -7.27 -20.80
C ASN A 376 54.79 -6.07 -21.71
#